data_bffe10c9e77f901d88d75892884cccd9
#
_entry.id   bffe10c9e77f901d88d75892884cccd9
#
_cell.length_a   1.000
_cell.length_b   1.000
_cell.length_c   1.000
_cell.angle_alpha   90.00
_cell.angle_beta   90.00
_cell.angle_gamma   90.00
#
_symmetry.space_group_name_H-M   'P 1'
#
loop_
_entity.id
_entity.type
_entity.pdbx_description
1 polymer ?
#
loop_
_entity_poly.entity_id
_entity_poly.type
_entity_poly.pdbx_seq_one_letter_code
_entity_poly.pdbx_strand_id
1 'polypeptide(L)'
;TCFLTSQSRGLEDFDKLNCIVNEKEKENILLIGDSHAAHWYSSLNRSISKNQTLSQITASGCKPVLRTNGAKRCKELMSWAYNESITSERFSKVIISARWLRKDIPLLHESIELLQSRGLKIVVIGPVVEYFQPLPRILAMSDDAATISNSSNIQDALKIDSDMQKEITDLNASYFSTLNVMCSDQFSCITEVNN
;
A
#
# COMPACT_ATOMS: atom_id res chain seq x y z
N THR A 1 1.05 -17.53 6.79
CA THR A 1 0.89 -16.69 5.60
C THR A 1 1.31 -15.25 5.88
N CYS A 2 1.82 -14.53 4.85
CA CYS A 2 2.20 -13.10 4.96
C CYS A 2 1.04 -12.15 4.60
N PHE A 3 -0.06 -12.68 4.12
CA PHE A 3 -1.30 -11.94 3.88
C PHE A 3 -2.44 -12.57 4.67
N LEU A 4 -2.94 -11.85 5.68
CA LEU A 4 -4.14 -12.27 6.40
C LEU A 4 -5.39 -11.99 5.55
N THR A 5 -6.15 -13.03 5.27
CA THR A 5 -7.42 -12.91 4.51
C THR A 5 -8.54 -12.42 5.42
N SER A 6 -9.73 -12.18 4.86
CA SER A 6 -10.93 -11.88 5.64
C SER A 6 -11.36 -13.03 6.58
N GLN A 7 -10.89 -14.24 6.31
CA GLN A 7 -11.17 -15.45 7.11
C GLN A 7 -10.16 -15.66 8.24
N SER A 8 -9.05 -14.94 8.25
CA SER A 8 -8.03 -15.07 9.30
C SER A 8 -8.57 -14.57 10.64
N ARG A 9 -8.25 -15.29 11.71
CA ARG A 9 -8.77 -15.06 13.06
C ARG A 9 -8.07 -13.88 13.76
N GLY A 10 -6.75 -13.77 13.59
CA GLY A 10 -5.94 -12.75 14.25
C GLY A 10 -4.46 -12.87 13.88
N LEU A 11 -3.62 -12.30 14.74
CA LEU A 11 -2.17 -12.31 14.57
C LEU A 11 -1.58 -13.73 14.59
N GLU A 12 -2.24 -14.68 15.24
CA GLU A 12 -1.85 -16.09 15.29
C GLU A 12 -1.76 -16.77 13.91
N ASP A 13 -2.51 -16.26 12.92
CA ASP A 13 -2.48 -16.80 11.55
C ASP A 13 -1.37 -16.15 10.69
N PHE A 14 -0.66 -15.15 11.23
CA PHE A 14 0.45 -14.47 10.55
C PHE A 14 1.78 -15.19 10.80
N ASP A 15 2.48 -15.54 9.74
CA ASP A 15 3.76 -16.25 9.82
C ASP A 15 4.93 -15.27 10.00
N LYS A 16 5.18 -14.92 11.25
CA LYS A 16 6.22 -13.94 11.59
C LYS A 16 7.61 -14.36 11.11
N LEU A 17 7.92 -15.65 11.11
CA LEU A 17 9.25 -16.17 10.77
C LEU A 17 9.56 -16.05 9.27
N ASN A 18 8.59 -16.39 8.43
CA ASN A 18 8.79 -16.39 6.98
C ASN A 18 8.45 -15.03 6.34
N CYS A 19 7.68 -14.18 7.00
CA CYS A 19 7.24 -12.90 6.45
C CYS A 19 8.15 -11.74 6.81
N ILE A 20 8.95 -11.89 7.87
CA ILE A 20 9.89 -10.87 8.34
C ILE A 20 11.30 -11.37 8.12
N VAL A 21 11.92 -10.85 7.07
CA VAL A 21 13.32 -11.15 6.73
C VAL A 21 14.21 -10.09 7.37
N ASN A 22 15.28 -10.52 8.03
CA ASN A 22 16.29 -9.62 8.61
C ASN A 22 17.69 -10.15 8.29
N GLU A 23 18.27 -9.66 7.20
CA GLU A 23 19.63 -9.99 6.80
C GLU A 23 20.57 -8.82 7.15
N LYS A 24 21.54 -9.07 8.03
CA LYS A 24 22.40 -8.00 8.59
C LYS A 24 23.22 -7.22 7.57
N GLU A 25 23.54 -7.85 6.43
CA GLU A 25 24.37 -7.24 5.38
C GLU A 25 23.56 -6.63 4.24
N LYS A 26 22.23 -6.62 4.37
CA LYS A 26 21.34 -6.10 3.34
C LYS A 26 20.48 -4.95 3.82
N GLU A 27 20.03 -4.14 2.90
CA GLU A 27 18.99 -3.15 3.14
C GLU A 27 17.65 -3.89 3.29
N ASN A 28 17.16 -3.97 4.52
CA ASN A 28 15.89 -4.63 4.81
C ASN A 28 14.74 -3.63 4.63
N ILE A 29 13.83 -3.96 3.72
CA ILE A 29 12.67 -3.15 3.36
C ILE A 29 11.41 -3.86 3.83
N LEU A 30 10.46 -3.11 4.37
CA LEU A 30 9.14 -3.62 4.74
C LEU A 30 8.07 -3.07 3.82
N LEU A 31 7.20 -3.94 3.30
CA LEU A 31 5.93 -3.58 2.70
C LEU A 31 4.80 -3.83 3.70
N ILE A 32 4.05 -2.77 4.06
CA ILE A 32 2.92 -2.86 4.99
C ILE A 32 1.64 -2.29 4.37
N GLY A 33 0.51 -2.96 4.61
CA GLY A 33 -0.79 -2.47 4.14
C GLY A 33 -1.90 -3.49 4.06
N ASP A 34 -2.88 -3.17 3.23
CA ASP A 34 -4.01 -4.04 2.95
C ASP A 34 -3.80 -4.90 1.67
N SER A 35 -4.87 -5.31 1.01
CA SER A 35 -4.80 -6.08 -0.24
C SER A 35 -4.15 -5.27 -1.37
N HIS A 36 -4.24 -3.94 -1.36
CA HIS A 36 -3.55 -3.07 -2.33
C HIS A 36 -2.03 -3.11 -2.13
N ALA A 37 -1.54 -3.21 -0.89
CA ALA A 37 -0.12 -3.46 -0.65
C ALA A 37 0.28 -4.86 -1.08
N ALA A 38 -0.53 -5.86 -0.74
CA ALA A 38 -0.20 -7.26 -1.03
C ALA A 38 0.01 -7.52 -2.53
N HIS A 39 -0.74 -6.87 -3.43
CA HIS A 39 -0.57 -7.07 -4.87
C HIS A 39 0.77 -6.51 -5.40
N TRP A 40 1.36 -5.52 -4.74
CA TRP A 40 2.67 -4.98 -5.10
C TRP A 40 3.82 -5.93 -4.76
N TYR A 41 3.64 -6.81 -3.78
CA TYR A 41 4.73 -7.63 -3.24
C TYR A 41 5.52 -8.39 -4.30
N SER A 42 4.84 -9.10 -5.20
CA SER A 42 5.50 -9.91 -6.22
C SER A 42 6.35 -9.08 -7.19
N SER A 43 5.86 -7.90 -7.59
CA SER A 43 6.58 -7.00 -8.50
C SER A 43 7.74 -6.32 -7.79
N LEU A 44 7.53 -5.82 -6.59
CA LEU A 44 8.58 -5.22 -5.77
C LEU A 44 9.69 -6.23 -5.47
N ASN A 45 9.33 -7.46 -5.04
CA ASN A 45 10.30 -8.48 -4.71
C ASN A 45 11.17 -8.92 -5.90
N ARG A 46 10.64 -8.81 -7.13
CA ARG A 46 11.43 -9.05 -8.36
C ARG A 46 12.30 -7.85 -8.76
N SER A 47 11.95 -6.66 -8.30
CA SER A 47 12.61 -5.40 -8.69
C SER A 47 13.68 -4.95 -7.70
N ILE A 48 13.72 -5.50 -6.48
CA ILE A 48 14.77 -5.17 -5.51
C ILE A 48 16.11 -5.73 -5.95
N SER A 49 17.19 -5.05 -5.55
CA SER A 49 18.57 -5.48 -5.82
C SER A 49 18.98 -6.68 -4.96
N LYS A 50 20.09 -7.34 -5.33
CA LYS A 50 20.64 -8.47 -4.55
C LYS A 50 21.05 -8.07 -3.12
N ASN A 51 21.31 -6.76 -2.90
CA ASN A 51 21.68 -6.21 -1.58
C ASN A 51 20.46 -5.76 -0.78
N GLN A 52 19.25 -6.11 -1.20
CA GLN A 52 18.01 -5.76 -0.53
C GLN A 52 17.21 -7.01 -0.19
N THR A 53 16.38 -6.90 0.84
CA THR A 53 15.33 -7.88 1.17
C THR A 53 13.99 -7.18 1.31
N LEU A 54 12.91 -7.90 1.05
CA LEU A 54 11.57 -7.39 1.20
C LEU A 54 10.75 -8.26 2.15
N SER A 55 10.39 -7.69 3.28
CA SER A 55 9.41 -8.26 4.23
C SER A 55 8.00 -7.81 3.88
N GLN A 56 6.99 -8.57 4.32
CA GLN A 56 5.60 -8.25 4.06
C GLN A 56 4.76 -8.39 5.33
N ILE A 57 4.03 -7.31 5.68
CA ILE A 57 2.97 -7.30 6.72
C ILE A 57 1.69 -6.78 6.06
N THR A 58 0.83 -7.69 5.62
CA THR A 58 -0.39 -7.28 4.89
C THR A 58 -1.62 -8.05 5.35
N ALA A 59 -2.78 -7.40 5.31
CA ALA A 59 -4.04 -8.04 5.66
C ALA A 59 -5.23 -7.40 4.94
N SER A 60 -6.16 -8.22 4.48
CA SER A 60 -7.36 -7.78 3.73
C SER A 60 -8.15 -6.69 4.46
N GLY A 61 -8.28 -5.52 3.85
CA GLY A 61 -9.05 -4.39 4.37
C GLY A 61 -8.46 -3.72 5.63
N CYS A 62 -7.21 -4.01 5.99
CA CYS A 62 -6.58 -3.45 7.18
C CYS A 62 -5.73 -2.23 6.84
N LYS A 63 -6.13 -1.06 7.33
CA LYS A 63 -5.36 0.17 7.10
C LYS A 63 -4.01 0.11 7.82
N PRO A 64 -2.90 0.41 7.14
CA PRO A 64 -1.55 0.39 7.72
C PRO A 64 -1.27 1.68 8.50
N VAL A 65 -2.02 1.90 9.55
CA VAL A 65 -1.93 3.09 10.40
C VAL A 65 -1.82 2.69 11.87
N LEU A 66 -1.14 3.54 12.66
CA LEU A 66 -0.86 3.29 14.07
C LEU A 66 -2.11 2.94 14.87
N ARG A 67 -3.21 3.66 14.64
CA ARG A 67 -4.50 3.46 15.30
C ARG A 67 -5.53 2.88 14.35
N THR A 68 -5.25 1.69 13.81
CA THR A 68 -6.19 1.04 12.91
C THR A 68 -7.43 0.55 13.65
N ASN A 69 -8.59 0.73 13.02
CA ASN A 69 -9.89 0.27 13.50
C ASN A 69 -10.36 -0.94 12.68
N GLY A 70 -11.48 -1.55 13.10
CA GLY A 70 -12.14 -2.61 12.37
C GLY A 70 -11.92 -4.00 12.96
N ALA A 71 -11.73 -5.00 12.12
CA ALA A 71 -11.65 -6.41 12.52
C ALA A 71 -10.50 -6.68 13.50
N LYS A 72 -10.68 -7.68 14.37
CA LYS A 72 -9.69 -8.13 15.37
C LYS A 72 -8.31 -8.32 14.71
N ARG A 73 -8.23 -9.05 13.60
CA ARG A 73 -6.99 -9.30 12.86
C ARG A 73 -6.24 -8.03 12.44
N CYS A 74 -6.98 -6.96 12.07
CA CYS A 74 -6.37 -5.68 11.70
C CYS A 74 -5.74 -5.01 12.91
N LYS A 75 -6.47 -4.93 14.01
CA LYS A 75 -5.98 -4.30 15.26
C LYS A 75 -4.75 -5.03 15.78
N GLU A 76 -4.80 -6.35 15.83
CA GLU A 76 -3.70 -7.17 16.36
C GLU A 76 -2.46 -7.10 15.46
N LEU A 77 -2.63 -7.26 14.13
CA LEU A 77 -1.51 -7.20 13.20
C LEU A 77 -0.84 -5.83 13.19
N MET A 78 -1.61 -4.75 13.11
CA MET A 78 -1.05 -3.39 13.07
C MET A 78 -0.48 -2.97 14.43
N SER A 79 -1.13 -3.35 15.53
CA SER A 79 -0.56 -3.12 16.88
C SER A 79 0.79 -3.82 17.03
N TRP A 80 0.89 -5.08 16.67
CA TRP A 80 2.15 -5.82 16.69
C TRP A 80 3.18 -5.19 15.73
N ALA A 81 2.78 -4.83 14.51
CA ALA A 81 3.68 -4.22 13.53
C ALA A 81 4.30 -2.93 14.09
N TYR A 82 3.48 -1.99 14.53
CA TYR A 82 3.94 -0.68 14.99
C TYR A 82 4.63 -0.71 16.36
N ASN A 83 4.23 -1.59 17.28
CA ASN A 83 4.79 -1.59 18.63
C ASN A 83 6.00 -2.52 18.80
N GLU A 84 6.11 -3.58 18.01
CA GLU A 84 7.11 -4.62 18.23
C GLU A 84 7.98 -4.91 16.98
N SER A 85 7.39 -4.91 15.77
CA SER A 85 8.10 -5.40 14.59
C SER A 85 8.90 -4.34 13.87
N ILE A 86 8.36 -3.13 13.72
CA ILE A 86 8.96 -2.06 12.90
C ILE A 86 9.95 -1.26 13.74
N THR A 87 11.23 -1.59 13.63
CA THR A 87 12.34 -0.90 14.28
C THR A 87 13.43 -0.55 13.27
N SER A 88 14.24 0.48 13.55
CA SER A 88 15.40 0.87 12.73
C SER A 88 16.52 -0.17 12.73
N GLU A 89 16.60 -1.00 13.76
CA GLU A 89 17.53 -2.13 13.81
C GLU A 89 17.18 -3.23 12.83
N ARG A 90 15.91 -3.34 12.48
CA ARG A 90 15.39 -4.38 11.58
C ARG A 90 15.20 -3.89 10.16
N PHE A 91 14.71 -2.69 9.99
CA PHE A 91 14.38 -2.12 8.68
C PHE A 91 15.05 -0.77 8.49
N SER A 92 15.44 -0.47 7.25
CA SER A 92 15.92 0.85 6.81
C SER A 92 14.81 1.66 6.14
N LYS A 93 13.82 0.96 5.56
CA LYS A 93 12.77 1.56 4.75
C LYS A 93 11.44 0.85 4.96
N VAL A 94 10.36 1.62 4.99
CA VAL A 94 8.97 1.12 5.03
C VAL A 94 8.21 1.66 3.83
N ILE A 95 7.63 0.74 3.04
CA ILE A 95 6.71 1.05 1.94
C ILE A 95 5.30 0.83 2.47
N ILE A 96 4.48 1.87 2.42
CA ILE A 96 3.11 1.88 2.92
C ILE A 96 2.15 1.99 1.73
N SER A 97 1.22 1.06 1.59
CA SER A 97 0.21 1.09 0.54
C SER A 97 -1.12 0.54 1.04
N ALA A 98 -2.21 1.14 0.61
CA ALA A 98 -3.56 0.69 0.95
C ALA A 98 -4.59 1.22 -0.06
N ARG A 99 -5.80 0.70 0.04
CA ARG A 99 -6.98 1.33 -0.54
C ARG A 99 -7.28 2.62 0.22
N TRP A 100 -6.69 3.73 -0.20
CA TRP A 100 -6.77 4.99 0.50
C TRP A 100 -8.15 5.64 0.40
N LEU A 101 -8.60 6.20 1.52
CA LEU A 101 -9.75 7.08 1.61
C LEU A 101 -9.27 8.40 2.22
N ARG A 102 -9.93 9.51 1.90
CA ARG A 102 -9.54 10.84 2.42
C ARG A 102 -9.44 10.87 3.96
N LYS A 103 -10.33 10.19 4.67
CA LYS A 103 -10.31 10.09 6.14
C LYS A 103 -9.11 9.35 6.71
N ASP A 104 -8.36 8.60 5.89
CA ASP A 104 -7.19 7.84 6.35
C ASP A 104 -5.94 8.74 6.42
N ILE A 105 -5.93 9.90 5.72
CA ILE A 105 -4.76 10.79 5.59
C ILE A 105 -4.24 11.28 6.96
N PRO A 106 -5.07 11.78 7.90
CA PRO A 106 -4.57 12.19 9.21
C PRO A 106 -3.96 11.05 10.03
N LEU A 107 -4.52 9.84 9.92
CA LEU A 107 -4.00 8.66 10.62
C LEU A 107 -2.68 8.17 10.00
N LEU A 108 -2.53 8.33 8.67
CA LEU A 108 -1.30 8.04 7.97
C LEU A 108 -0.20 9.04 8.36
N HIS A 109 -0.53 10.33 8.48
CA HIS A 109 0.38 11.36 8.98
C HIS A 109 1.01 10.96 10.31
N GLU A 110 0.21 10.69 11.33
CA GLU A 110 0.68 10.26 12.66
C GLU A 110 1.57 8.99 12.58
N SER A 111 1.23 8.08 11.69
CA SER A 111 1.98 6.84 11.49
C SER A 111 3.34 7.09 10.87
N ILE A 112 3.43 8.01 9.91
CA ILE A 112 4.68 8.42 9.27
C ILE A 112 5.59 9.12 10.27
N GLU A 113 5.09 10.08 11.04
CA GLU A 113 5.86 10.78 12.07
C GLU A 113 6.48 9.79 13.08
N LEU A 114 5.69 8.81 13.55
CA LEU A 114 6.20 7.77 14.43
C LEU A 114 7.32 6.97 13.78
N LEU A 115 7.16 6.54 12.53
CA LEU A 115 8.17 5.73 11.85
C LEU A 115 9.44 6.54 11.56
N GLN A 116 9.30 7.81 11.20
CA GLN A 116 10.45 8.72 11.00
C GLN A 116 11.18 9.01 12.30
N SER A 117 10.47 9.16 13.43
CA SER A 117 11.10 9.32 14.76
C SER A 117 11.96 8.11 15.16
N ARG A 118 11.74 6.95 14.54
CA ARG A 118 12.57 5.74 14.68
C ARG A 118 13.71 5.66 13.66
N GLY A 119 13.93 6.70 12.85
CA GLY A 119 14.99 6.74 11.85
C GLY A 119 14.70 5.99 10.55
N LEU A 120 13.43 5.63 10.29
CA LEU A 120 13.04 4.88 9.09
C LEU A 120 12.76 5.81 7.91
N LYS A 121 13.17 5.38 6.71
CA LYS A 121 12.79 6.05 5.46
C LYS A 121 11.41 5.55 5.03
N ILE A 122 10.51 6.48 4.70
CA ILE A 122 9.13 6.15 4.35
C ILE A 122 8.88 6.41 2.87
N VAL A 123 8.23 5.44 2.23
CA VAL A 123 7.67 5.56 0.87
C VAL A 123 6.20 5.24 0.94
N VAL A 124 5.36 6.14 0.49
CA VAL A 124 3.92 5.91 0.39
C VAL A 124 3.53 5.72 -1.07
N ILE A 125 2.84 4.62 -1.37
CA ILE A 125 2.22 4.37 -2.67
C ILE A 125 0.79 4.88 -2.61
N GLY A 126 0.44 5.79 -3.52
CA GLY A 126 -0.87 6.42 -3.63
C GLY A 126 -1.99 5.49 -4.06
N PRO A 127 -3.21 6.02 -4.23
CA PRO A 127 -4.37 5.26 -4.65
C PRO A 127 -4.21 4.73 -6.09
N VAL A 128 -4.95 3.67 -6.41
CA VAL A 128 -5.10 3.14 -7.76
C VAL A 128 -6.52 3.38 -8.25
N VAL A 129 -6.72 3.35 -9.57
CA VAL A 129 -8.07 3.37 -10.15
C VAL A 129 -8.78 2.06 -9.82
N GLU A 130 -10.01 2.17 -9.35
CA GLU A 130 -10.90 1.04 -9.11
C GLU A 130 -12.11 1.15 -10.03
N TYR A 131 -12.47 0.05 -10.68
CA TYR A 131 -13.64 -0.02 -11.55
C TYR A 131 -14.82 -0.60 -10.78
N PHE A 132 -16.04 -0.08 -11.03
CA PHE A 132 -17.27 -0.52 -10.35
C PHE A 132 -17.75 -1.91 -10.79
N GLN A 133 -17.23 -2.38 -11.92
CA GLN A 133 -17.41 -3.75 -12.43
C GLN A 133 -16.04 -4.30 -12.86
N PRO A 134 -15.91 -5.63 -13.05
CA PRO A 134 -14.68 -6.20 -13.59
C PRO A 134 -14.29 -5.53 -14.91
N LEU A 135 -13.06 -5.00 -14.98
CA LEU A 135 -12.56 -4.24 -16.13
C LEU A 135 -12.75 -4.99 -17.47
N PRO A 136 -12.46 -6.29 -17.59
CA PRO A 136 -12.71 -7.03 -18.85
C PRO A 136 -14.16 -6.96 -19.32
N ARG A 137 -15.13 -6.89 -18.41
CA ARG A 137 -16.54 -6.74 -18.75
C ARG A 137 -16.85 -5.34 -19.29
N ILE A 138 -16.26 -4.29 -18.68
CA ILE A 138 -16.44 -2.92 -19.13
C ILE A 138 -15.87 -2.77 -20.54
N LEU A 139 -14.67 -3.28 -20.80
CA LEU A 139 -14.00 -3.23 -22.11
C LEU A 139 -14.76 -4.01 -23.19
N ALA A 140 -15.39 -5.13 -22.82
CA ALA A 140 -16.25 -5.88 -23.76
C ALA A 140 -17.55 -5.15 -24.14
N MET A 141 -17.96 -4.13 -23.36
CA MET A 141 -19.19 -3.38 -23.58
C MET A 141 -18.96 -2.00 -24.25
N SER A 142 -17.77 -1.45 -24.16
CA SER A 142 -17.45 -0.13 -24.72
C SER A 142 -15.93 0.04 -24.94
N ASP A 143 -15.58 0.61 -26.08
CA ASP A 143 -14.22 1.08 -26.40
C ASP A 143 -14.05 2.57 -26.09
N ASP A 144 -15.11 3.25 -25.67
CA ASP A 144 -15.10 4.68 -25.42
C ASP A 144 -14.43 5.00 -24.05
N ALA A 145 -13.33 5.75 -24.10
CA ALA A 145 -12.54 6.11 -22.91
C ALA A 145 -13.37 6.83 -21.83
N ALA A 146 -14.30 7.70 -22.22
CA ALA A 146 -15.16 8.39 -21.26
C ALA A 146 -16.11 7.44 -20.54
N THR A 147 -16.69 6.48 -21.25
CA THR A 147 -17.55 5.43 -20.67
C THR A 147 -16.75 4.55 -19.71
N ILE A 148 -15.53 4.14 -20.07
CA ILE A 148 -14.65 3.34 -19.23
C ILE A 148 -14.28 4.14 -17.97
N SER A 149 -13.88 5.40 -18.12
CA SER A 149 -13.56 6.30 -17.01
C SER A 149 -14.73 6.50 -16.05
N ASN A 150 -15.93 6.77 -16.59
CA ASN A 150 -17.14 6.94 -15.79
C ASN A 150 -17.58 5.65 -15.05
N SER A 151 -17.04 4.50 -15.45
CA SER A 151 -17.23 3.22 -14.77
C SER A 151 -16.21 2.97 -13.65
N SER A 152 -15.47 4.00 -13.24
CA SER A 152 -14.40 3.92 -12.23
C SER A 152 -14.52 5.02 -11.17
N ASN A 153 -13.68 4.92 -10.14
CA ASN A 153 -13.54 5.95 -9.09
C ASN A 153 -12.47 7.01 -9.41
N ILE A 154 -12.04 7.15 -10.65
CA ILE A 154 -10.86 7.96 -11.01
C ILE A 154 -10.91 9.39 -10.46
N GLN A 155 -12.06 10.05 -10.49
CA GLN A 155 -12.21 11.44 -10.00
C GLN A 155 -11.94 11.56 -8.50
N ASP A 156 -12.39 10.58 -7.71
CA ASP A 156 -12.12 10.54 -6.28
C ASP A 156 -10.67 10.13 -6.01
N ALA A 157 -10.16 9.17 -6.78
CA ALA A 157 -8.77 8.75 -6.68
C ALA A 157 -7.79 9.89 -6.95
N LEU A 158 -8.02 10.72 -7.98
CA LEU A 158 -7.19 11.91 -8.29
C LEU A 158 -7.20 12.94 -7.15
N LYS A 159 -8.36 13.17 -6.51
CA LYS A 159 -8.45 14.10 -5.37
C LYS A 159 -7.68 13.56 -4.17
N ILE A 160 -7.82 12.28 -3.87
CA ILE A 160 -7.11 11.62 -2.77
C ILE A 160 -5.60 11.64 -3.05
N ASP A 161 -5.18 11.35 -4.28
CA ASP A 161 -3.78 11.34 -4.70
C ASP A 161 -3.13 12.71 -4.50
N SER A 162 -3.80 13.77 -4.95
CA SER A 162 -3.33 15.15 -4.77
C SER A 162 -3.20 15.55 -3.30
N ASP A 163 -4.22 15.24 -2.48
CA ASP A 163 -4.20 15.54 -1.04
C ASP A 163 -3.06 14.76 -0.35
N MET A 164 -2.90 13.49 -0.68
CA MET A 164 -1.83 12.64 -0.13
C MET A 164 -0.45 13.11 -0.58
N GLN A 165 -0.25 13.43 -1.86
CA GLN A 165 1.03 13.90 -2.37
C GLN A 165 1.51 15.13 -1.60
N LYS A 166 0.62 16.10 -1.39
CA LYS A 166 0.93 17.30 -0.61
C LYS A 166 1.34 16.92 0.82
N GLU A 167 0.49 16.20 1.52
CA GLU A 167 0.69 15.82 2.93
C GLU A 167 1.99 15.04 3.14
N ILE A 168 2.26 14.05 2.29
CA ILE A 168 3.44 13.19 2.41
C ILE A 168 4.72 13.95 2.08
N THR A 169 4.68 14.89 1.13
CA THR A 169 5.82 15.74 0.79
C THR A 169 6.15 16.69 1.93
N ASP A 170 5.14 17.29 2.57
CA ASP A 170 5.31 18.17 3.73
C ASP A 170 5.97 17.45 4.92
N LEU A 171 5.79 16.12 5.03
CA LEU A 171 6.44 15.24 6.02
C LEU A 171 7.86 14.79 5.62
N ASN A 172 8.44 15.25 4.51
CA ASN A 172 9.71 14.74 3.97
C ASN A 172 9.74 13.22 3.75
N ALA A 173 8.59 12.60 3.47
CA ALA A 173 8.49 11.23 3.03
C ALA A 173 8.38 11.16 1.50
N SER A 174 8.78 10.02 0.91
CA SER A 174 8.65 9.81 -0.52
C SER A 174 7.22 9.41 -0.88
N TYR A 175 6.68 10.02 -1.92
CA TYR A 175 5.36 9.67 -2.46
C TYR A 175 5.46 9.13 -3.89
N PHE A 176 4.80 8.03 -4.16
CA PHE A 176 4.67 7.44 -5.49
C PHE A 176 3.21 7.47 -5.93
N SER A 177 2.87 8.40 -6.84
CA SER A 177 1.54 8.44 -7.45
C SER A 177 1.42 7.35 -8.51
N THR A 178 0.57 6.38 -8.27
CA THR A 178 0.25 5.35 -9.27
C THR A 178 -0.53 5.94 -10.43
N LEU A 179 -1.35 6.96 -10.17
CA LEU A 179 -2.17 7.63 -11.18
C LEU A 179 -1.30 8.37 -12.18
N ASN A 180 -0.24 9.05 -11.75
CA ASN A 180 0.71 9.72 -12.65
C ASN A 180 1.43 8.76 -13.61
N VAL A 181 1.55 7.48 -13.23
CA VAL A 181 2.18 6.46 -14.08
C VAL A 181 1.17 5.75 -14.97
N MET A 182 -0.03 5.52 -14.44
CA MET A 182 -1.04 4.71 -15.12
C MET A 182 -2.02 5.53 -15.96
N CYS A 183 -2.14 6.83 -15.72
CA CYS A 183 -3.12 7.67 -16.40
C CYS A 183 -2.43 8.86 -17.08
N SER A 184 -2.71 9.08 -18.36
CA SER A 184 -2.24 10.27 -19.10
C SER A 184 -3.04 11.52 -18.77
N ASP A 185 -4.30 11.35 -18.40
CA ASP A 185 -5.24 12.38 -17.97
C ASP A 185 -6.36 11.77 -17.09
N GLN A 186 -7.35 12.60 -16.70
CA GLN A 186 -8.46 12.16 -15.87
C GLN A 186 -9.43 11.15 -16.54
N PHE A 187 -9.25 10.86 -17.81
CA PHE A 187 -10.14 9.97 -18.58
C PHE A 187 -9.41 8.79 -19.21
N SER A 188 -8.08 8.81 -19.28
CA SER A 188 -7.29 7.84 -20.04
C SER A 188 -6.26 7.15 -19.15
N CYS A 189 -6.68 6.11 -18.48
CA CYS A 189 -5.78 5.22 -17.75
C CYS A 189 -5.48 3.95 -18.54
N ILE A 190 -4.32 3.37 -18.32
CA ILE A 190 -3.93 2.09 -18.93
C ILE A 190 -4.90 1.01 -18.49
N THR A 191 -5.63 0.43 -19.44
CA THR A 191 -6.59 -0.65 -19.23
C THR A 191 -6.07 -1.98 -19.76
N GLU A 192 -5.11 -1.93 -20.70
CA GLU A 192 -4.50 -3.08 -21.35
C GLU A 192 -2.99 -2.87 -21.49
N VAL A 193 -2.25 -3.94 -21.38
CA VAL A 193 -0.81 -3.96 -21.64
C VAL A 193 -0.58 -4.89 -22.83
N ASN A 194 -0.10 -4.35 -23.94
CA ASN A 194 0.31 -5.17 -25.08
C ASN A 194 1.56 -5.96 -24.68
N ASN A 195 1.50 -7.28 -24.82
CA ASN A 195 2.63 -8.19 -24.63
C ASN A 195 3.58 -8.12 -25.84
#